data_c52ee8d418dbdff6b1fbfd6321cc7fc7
#
_entry.id   c52ee8d418dbdff6b1fbfd6321cc7fc7
#
_cell.length_a   1.000
_cell.length_b   1.000
_cell.length_c   1.000
_cell.angle_alpha   90.00
_cell.angle_beta   90.00
_cell.angle_gamma   90.00
#
_symmetry.space_group_name_H-M   'P 1'
#
loop_
_entity.id
_entity.type
_entity.pdbx_description
1 polymer ?
#
loop_
_entity_poly.entity_id
_entity_poly.type
_entity_poly.pdbx_seq_one_letter_code
_entity_poly.pdbx_strand_id
1 'polypeptide(L)'
;MAKITGVCIGESLVGDGNEVAHIDLILGPRGSAAESAFCNALTNNKDGFTTLLAVVAPNLLCKPATILYNKVTIKDARQAVQMFGPAQYAVAKAVADSVADGTIPADEADDLYVCVGVFIHWEAADDKKIQDFNYQATKEAIARAVSGE
;
A
#
# COMPACT_ATOMS: atom_id res chain seq x y z
N MET A 1 -0.55 -18.23 18.40
CA MET A 1 -0.52 -17.40 17.21
C MET A 1 0.24 -16.11 17.49
N ALA A 2 1.20 -15.79 16.66
CA ALA A 2 1.96 -14.56 16.81
C ALA A 2 1.08 -13.36 16.48
N LYS A 3 1.05 -12.39 17.38
CA LYS A 3 0.39 -11.11 17.14
C LYS A 3 1.39 -10.10 16.62
N ILE A 4 0.89 -9.15 15.84
CA ILE A 4 1.72 -8.06 15.37
C ILE A 4 1.82 -7.04 16.50
N THR A 5 2.97 -6.98 17.15
CA THR A 5 3.17 -6.19 18.37
C THR A 5 4.08 -4.98 18.17
N GLY A 6 4.70 -4.85 17.00
CA GLY A 6 5.58 -3.74 16.68
C GLY A 6 5.55 -3.42 15.21
N VAL A 7 6.37 -2.46 14.80
CA VAL A 7 6.43 -2.07 13.40
C VAL A 7 7.11 -3.16 12.58
N CYS A 8 6.45 -3.56 11.51
CA CYS A 8 6.96 -4.52 10.54
C CYS A 8 7.22 -3.78 9.22
N ILE A 9 8.32 -4.11 8.56
CA ILE A 9 8.73 -3.45 7.32
C ILE A 9 8.85 -4.50 6.25
N GLY A 10 8.27 -4.22 5.08
CA GLY A 10 8.37 -5.11 3.93
C GLY A 10 8.59 -4.33 2.64
N GLU A 11 9.16 -5.00 1.66
CA GLU A 11 9.48 -4.40 0.37
C GLU A 11 9.37 -5.47 -0.70
N SER A 12 8.93 -5.09 -1.91
CA SER A 12 8.92 -6.00 -3.04
C SER A 12 9.00 -5.24 -4.36
N LEU A 13 9.69 -5.85 -5.32
CA LEU A 13 9.81 -5.35 -6.69
C LEU A 13 9.25 -6.43 -7.61
N VAL A 14 8.22 -6.09 -8.39
CA VAL A 14 7.53 -7.06 -9.26
C VAL A 14 7.33 -6.46 -10.64
N GLY A 15 7.55 -7.28 -11.65
CA GLY A 15 7.29 -6.91 -13.03
C GLY A 15 8.51 -6.41 -13.76
N ASP A 16 8.26 -5.85 -14.93
CA ASP A 16 9.31 -5.33 -15.81
C ASP A 16 8.76 -4.15 -16.60
N GLY A 17 9.65 -3.49 -17.33
CA GLY A 17 9.29 -2.36 -18.17
C GLY A 17 8.78 -1.17 -17.37
N ASN A 18 7.98 -0.35 -18.02
CA ASN A 18 7.48 0.89 -17.41
C ASN A 18 6.38 0.65 -16.38
N GLU A 19 5.79 -0.53 -16.35
CA GLU A 19 4.73 -0.87 -15.40
C GLU A 19 5.26 -1.57 -14.14
N VAL A 20 6.58 -1.68 -13.99
CA VAL A 20 7.19 -2.31 -12.81
C VAL A 20 6.63 -1.69 -11.53
N ALA A 21 6.35 -2.55 -10.56
CA ALA A 21 5.87 -2.13 -9.25
C ALA A 21 6.98 -2.27 -8.21
N HIS A 22 7.18 -1.22 -7.43
CA HIS A 22 8.09 -1.26 -6.30
C HIS A 22 7.33 -0.74 -5.09
N ILE A 23 7.09 -1.61 -4.13
CA ILE A 23 6.32 -1.29 -2.93
C ILE A 23 7.25 -1.30 -1.72
N ASP A 24 7.21 -0.21 -0.97
CA ASP A 24 7.79 -0.13 0.37
C ASP A 24 6.63 0.02 1.35
N LEU A 25 6.64 -0.77 2.43
CA LEU A 25 5.49 -0.84 3.29
C LEU A 25 5.91 -0.94 4.74
N ILE A 26 5.20 -0.21 5.62
CA ILE A 26 5.26 -0.43 7.05
C ILE A 26 3.87 -0.81 7.55
N LEU A 27 3.85 -1.68 8.54
CA LEU A 27 2.64 -2.21 9.15
C LEU A 27 2.87 -2.27 10.64
N GLY A 28 1.95 -1.78 11.45
CA GLY A 28 2.11 -1.85 12.88
C GLY A 28 0.84 -1.51 13.63
N PRO A 29 0.84 -1.81 14.94
CA PRO A 29 -0.35 -1.65 15.75
C PRO A 29 -0.57 -0.21 16.20
N ARG A 30 -1.74 0.00 16.79
CA ARG A 30 -2.10 1.24 17.46
C ARG A 30 -1.05 1.54 18.54
N GLY A 31 -0.63 2.81 18.62
CA GLY A 31 0.42 3.23 19.55
C GLY A 31 1.84 3.05 19.02
N SER A 32 2.03 2.45 17.86
CA SER A 32 3.35 2.28 17.26
C SER A 32 3.67 3.44 16.30
N ALA A 33 4.91 3.45 15.81
CA ALA A 33 5.32 4.44 14.81
C ALA A 33 4.53 4.33 13.50
N ALA A 34 3.93 3.18 13.20
CA ALA A 34 3.09 3.02 12.01
C ALA A 34 1.83 3.87 12.10
N GLU A 35 1.23 3.97 13.28
CA GLU A 35 0.07 4.85 13.47
C GLU A 35 0.46 6.32 13.29
N SER A 36 1.59 6.73 13.86
CA SER A 36 2.08 8.10 13.69
C SER A 36 2.37 8.43 12.23
N ALA A 37 3.00 7.49 11.52
CA ALA A 37 3.30 7.66 10.10
C ALA A 37 2.01 7.77 9.27
N PHE A 38 1.01 6.96 9.59
CA PHE A 38 -0.29 6.99 8.92
C PHE A 38 -0.95 8.36 9.09
N CYS A 39 -1.02 8.85 10.32
CA CYS A 39 -1.66 10.13 10.60
C CYS A 39 -0.91 11.30 9.96
N ASN A 40 0.42 11.27 10.01
CA ASN A 40 1.24 12.31 9.40
C ASN A 40 1.11 12.31 7.87
N ALA A 41 1.08 11.13 7.26
CA ALA A 41 0.91 11.04 5.80
C ALA A 41 -0.45 11.56 5.37
N LEU A 42 -1.49 11.26 6.14
CA LEU A 42 -2.85 11.68 5.81
C LEU A 42 -3.01 13.20 5.85
N THR A 43 -2.26 13.88 6.71
CA THR A 43 -2.43 15.32 6.97
C THR A 43 -1.38 16.21 6.32
N ASN A 44 -0.36 15.64 5.65
CA ASN A 44 0.74 16.39 5.02
C ASN A 44 0.75 16.14 3.52
N ASN A 45 0.44 17.16 2.73
CA ASN A 45 0.51 17.09 1.27
C ASN A 45 1.53 18.09 0.74
N LYS A 46 2.19 17.71 -0.36
CA LYS A 46 3.17 18.55 -1.06
C LYS A 46 2.89 18.50 -2.55
N ASP A 47 3.36 19.50 -3.28
CA ASP A 47 3.27 19.49 -4.74
C ASP A 47 3.98 18.25 -5.30
N GLY A 48 3.29 17.52 -6.17
CA GLY A 48 3.81 16.31 -6.79
C GLY A 48 3.78 15.07 -5.90
N PHE A 49 3.38 15.21 -4.62
CA PHE A 49 3.28 14.09 -3.67
C PHE A 49 1.94 14.17 -2.98
N THR A 50 1.15 13.13 -3.13
CA THR A 50 -0.17 13.09 -2.55
C THR A 50 -0.41 11.75 -1.87
N THR A 51 -1.27 11.75 -0.86
CA THR A 51 -1.63 10.54 -0.14
C THR A 51 -3.10 10.26 -0.33
N LEU A 52 -3.46 8.99 -0.33
CA LEU A 52 -4.86 8.61 -0.32
C LEU A 52 -5.09 7.38 0.53
N LEU A 53 -6.28 7.35 1.12
CA LEU A 53 -6.75 6.16 1.83
C LEU A 53 -7.10 5.08 0.81
N ALA A 54 -6.70 3.84 1.10
CA ALA A 54 -7.03 2.72 0.24
C ALA A 54 -8.48 2.28 0.47
N VAL A 55 -9.23 2.19 -0.62
CA VAL A 55 -10.63 1.76 -0.58
C VAL A 55 -10.83 0.59 -1.52
N VAL A 56 -11.61 -0.40 -1.11
CA VAL A 56 -11.95 -1.55 -1.95
C VAL A 56 -13.15 -1.24 -2.85
N ALA A 57 -13.91 -0.23 -2.50
CA ALA A 57 -15.04 0.30 -3.27
C ALA A 57 -15.27 1.73 -2.80
N PRO A 58 -16.04 2.56 -3.54
CA PRO A 58 -16.36 3.90 -3.08
C PRO A 58 -16.95 3.88 -1.68
N ASN A 59 -16.40 4.71 -0.80
CA ASN A 59 -16.82 4.84 0.61
C ASN A 59 -16.62 3.58 1.46
N LEU A 60 -15.78 2.63 1.00
CA LEU A 60 -15.50 1.41 1.74
C LEU A 60 -13.99 1.24 1.90
N LEU A 61 -13.47 1.69 3.04
CA LEU A 61 -12.06 1.55 3.37
C LEU A 61 -11.70 0.09 3.55
N CYS A 62 -10.51 -0.30 3.12
CA CYS A 62 -10.00 -1.62 3.46
C CYS A 62 -9.56 -1.65 4.93
N LYS A 63 -9.47 -2.84 5.49
CA LYS A 63 -8.98 -3.09 6.85
C LYS A 63 -7.81 -4.05 6.78
N PRO A 64 -6.69 -3.76 7.46
CA PRO A 64 -6.40 -2.58 8.29
C PRO A 64 -6.46 -1.26 7.52
N ALA A 65 -6.64 -0.16 8.25
CA ALA A 65 -6.60 1.17 7.65
C ALA A 65 -5.27 1.37 6.93
N THR A 66 -5.35 1.72 5.65
CA THR A 66 -4.18 1.78 4.78
C THR A 66 -4.14 3.12 4.07
N ILE A 67 -2.96 3.73 4.07
CA ILE A 67 -2.71 4.94 3.30
C ILE A 67 -1.61 4.64 2.29
N LEU A 68 -1.75 5.14 1.08
CA LEU A 68 -0.69 5.03 0.08
C LEU A 68 -0.23 6.41 -0.38
N TYR A 69 1.02 6.48 -0.77
CA TYR A 69 1.66 7.69 -1.25
C TYR A 69 2.63 7.34 -2.36
N ASN A 70 2.87 8.31 -3.26
CA ASN A 70 3.80 8.09 -4.37
C ASN A 70 5.24 8.25 -3.88
N LYS A 71 6.11 7.35 -4.32
CA LYS A 71 7.54 7.37 -3.99
C LYS A 71 8.34 8.32 -4.88
N VAL A 72 7.79 8.68 -6.05
CA VAL A 72 8.42 9.61 -6.99
C VAL A 72 7.43 10.70 -7.33
N THR A 73 7.93 11.85 -7.75
CA THR A 73 7.08 12.99 -8.10
C THR A 73 6.09 12.62 -9.20
N ILE A 74 4.82 12.95 -8.97
CA ILE A 74 3.79 12.85 -10.02
C ILE A 74 3.99 14.03 -10.96
N LYS A 75 4.24 13.74 -12.22
CA LYS A 75 4.60 14.74 -13.22
C LYS A 75 3.44 15.16 -14.13
N ASP A 76 2.42 14.32 -14.26
CA ASP A 76 1.29 14.61 -15.13
C ASP A 76 0.01 13.94 -14.62
N ALA A 77 -1.11 14.32 -15.25
CA ALA A 77 -2.43 13.82 -14.87
C ALA A 77 -2.56 12.31 -15.07
N ARG A 78 -1.86 11.74 -16.04
CA ARG A 78 -1.93 10.30 -16.30
C ARG A 78 -1.35 9.51 -15.13
N GLN A 79 -0.20 9.93 -14.58
CA GLN A 79 0.37 9.30 -13.39
C GLN A 79 -0.59 9.39 -12.20
N ALA A 80 -1.23 10.54 -12.03
CA ALA A 80 -2.20 10.71 -10.94
C ALA A 80 -3.36 9.73 -11.08
N VAL A 81 -3.91 9.57 -12.28
CA VAL A 81 -5.00 8.62 -12.54
C VAL A 81 -4.55 7.19 -12.29
N GLN A 82 -3.32 6.84 -12.68
CA GLN A 82 -2.77 5.50 -12.47
C GLN A 82 -2.58 5.21 -10.98
N MET A 83 -2.17 6.20 -10.20
CA MET A 83 -2.02 6.07 -8.75
C MET A 83 -3.39 5.93 -8.07
N PHE A 84 -4.35 6.77 -8.45
CA PHE A 84 -5.67 6.81 -7.81
C PHE A 84 -6.58 5.67 -8.27
N GLY A 85 -6.34 5.09 -9.41
CA GLY A 85 -7.13 4.01 -9.98
C GLY A 85 -6.47 2.64 -9.78
N PRO A 86 -5.73 2.13 -10.79
CA PRO A 86 -5.23 0.76 -10.76
C PRO A 86 -4.31 0.47 -9.57
N ALA A 87 -3.40 1.39 -9.22
CA ALA A 87 -2.47 1.14 -8.12
C ALA A 87 -3.20 1.16 -6.77
N GLN A 88 -4.09 2.13 -6.56
CA GLN A 88 -4.86 2.22 -5.32
C GLN A 88 -5.73 0.98 -5.13
N TYR A 89 -6.44 0.56 -6.16
CA TYR A 89 -7.29 -0.63 -6.07
C TYR A 89 -6.45 -1.88 -5.76
N ALA A 90 -5.30 -2.02 -6.41
CA ALA A 90 -4.40 -3.15 -6.19
C ALA A 90 -3.92 -3.22 -4.74
N VAL A 91 -3.54 -2.08 -4.17
CA VAL A 91 -3.10 -2.00 -2.78
C VAL A 91 -4.24 -2.39 -1.83
N ALA A 92 -5.42 -1.81 -2.01
CA ALA A 92 -6.57 -2.09 -1.16
C ALA A 92 -6.96 -3.56 -1.21
N LYS A 93 -7.01 -4.14 -2.43
CA LYS A 93 -7.36 -5.54 -2.60
C LYS A 93 -6.31 -6.46 -1.98
N ALA A 94 -5.03 -6.14 -2.14
CA ALA A 94 -3.95 -6.94 -1.56
C ALA A 94 -4.03 -6.95 -0.03
N VAL A 95 -4.32 -5.82 0.59
CA VAL A 95 -4.51 -5.74 2.04
C VAL A 95 -5.70 -6.59 2.47
N ALA A 96 -6.83 -6.44 1.80
CA ALA A 96 -8.04 -7.20 2.11
C ALA A 96 -7.81 -8.72 1.94
N ASP A 97 -7.16 -9.12 0.86
CA ASP A 97 -6.87 -10.53 0.60
C ASP A 97 -5.87 -11.10 1.61
N SER A 98 -4.94 -10.27 2.10
CA SER A 98 -3.99 -10.69 3.13
C SER A 98 -4.67 -10.94 4.47
N VAL A 99 -5.76 -10.25 4.77
CA VAL A 99 -6.59 -10.56 5.93
C VAL A 99 -7.38 -11.85 5.67
N ALA A 100 -7.95 -11.98 4.49
CA ALA A 100 -8.77 -13.15 4.14
C ALA A 100 -7.96 -14.45 4.18
N ASP A 101 -6.69 -14.42 3.77
CA ASP A 101 -5.84 -15.62 3.77
C ASP A 101 -5.09 -15.86 5.07
N GLY A 102 -5.27 -14.98 6.06
CA GLY A 102 -4.68 -15.14 7.39
C GLY A 102 -3.27 -14.58 7.54
N THR A 103 -2.68 -14.00 6.51
CA THR A 103 -1.36 -13.36 6.61
C THR A 103 -1.40 -12.22 7.64
N ILE A 104 -2.47 -11.41 7.60
CA ILE A 104 -2.77 -10.42 8.63
C ILE A 104 -3.87 -11.01 9.51
N PRO A 105 -3.65 -11.12 10.84
CA PRO A 105 -4.71 -11.69 11.70
C PRO A 105 -5.99 -10.85 11.64
N ALA A 106 -7.11 -11.50 11.33
CA ALA A 106 -8.39 -10.81 11.16
C ALA A 106 -8.86 -10.11 12.42
N ASP A 107 -8.58 -10.70 13.58
CA ASP A 107 -8.97 -10.13 14.87
C ASP A 107 -8.15 -8.90 15.28
N GLU A 108 -7.04 -8.62 14.56
CA GLU A 108 -6.22 -7.43 14.80
C GLU A 108 -6.45 -6.35 13.75
N ALA A 109 -7.26 -6.60 12.73
CA ALA A 109 -7.36 -5.71 11.57
C ALA A 109 -7.82 -4.29 11.93
N ASP A 110 -8.62 -4.12 12.97
CA ASP A 110 -9.06 -2.80 13.40
C ASP A 110 -8.01 -2.04 14.22
N ASP A 111 -6.97 -2.71 14.66
CA ASP A 111 -5.94 -2.14 15.52
C ASP A 111 -4.59 -1.97 14.82
N LEU A 112 -4.54 -2.19 13.51
CA LEU A 112 -3.33 -2.08 12.71
C LEU A 112 -3.43 -0.93 11.73
N TYR A 113 -2.28 -0.38 11.35
CA TYR A 113 -2.14 0.67 10.35
C TYR A 113 -1.09 0.25 9.32
N VAL A 114 -1.37 0.55 8.04
CA VAL A 114 -0.47 0.21 6.94
C VAL A 114 -0.17 1.47 6.15
N CYS A 115 1.11 1.72 5.91
CA CYS A 115 1.56 2.80 5.04
C CYS A 115 2.31 2.19 3.87
N VAL A 116 1.89 2.54 2.65
CA VAL A 116 2.41 1.92 1.43
C VAL A 116 2.96 2.98 0.50
N GLY A 117 4.25 2.91 0.20
CA GLY A 117 4.89 3.73 -0.82
C GLY A 117 4.79 3.04 -2.17
N VAL A 118 4.26 3.74 -3.15
CA VAL A 118 3.98 3.21 -4.49
C VAL A 118 4.80 3.95 -5.52
N PHE A 119 5.45 3.21 -6.42
CA PHE A 119 6.20 3.77 -7.53
C PHE A 119 5.38 3.63 -8.82
N ILE A 120 5.18 4.75 -9.52
CA ILE A 120 4.58 4.78 -10.86
C ILE A 120 5.55 5.48 -11.80
N HIS A 121 6.03 4.76 -12.80
CA HIS A 121 6.91 5.33 -13.82
C HIS A 121 6.11 6.31 -14.68
N TRP A 122 6.71 7.44 -15.04
CA TRP A 122 6.01 8.49 -15.79
C TRP A 122 5.61 8.05 -17.20
N GLU A 123 6.21 6.98 -17.72
CA GLU A 123 5.88 6.42 -19.04
C GLU A 123 5.01 5.17 -18.96
N ALA A 124 4.57 4.78 -17.75
CA ALA A 124 3.70 3.62 -17.60
C ALA A 124 2.37 3.86 -18.36
N ALA A 125 1.89 2.85 -19.06
CA ALA A 125 0.73 2.97 -19.92
C ALA A 125 -0.31 1.86 -19.76
N ASP A 126 0.11 0.66 -19.37
CA ASP A 126 -0.79 -0.50 -19.28
C ASP A 126 -1.37 -0.59 -17.86
N ASP A 127 -2.60 -0.11 -17.70
CA ASP A 127 -3.27 -0.08 -16.40
C ASP A 127 -3.44 -1.46 -15.78
N LYS A 128 -3.67 -2.48 -16.61
CA LYS A 128 -3.82 -3.84 -16.09
C LYS A 128 -2.50 -4.35 -15.50
N LYS A 129 -1.38 -4.09 -16.16
CA LYS A 129 -0.07 -4.47 -15.62
C LYS A 129 0.25 -3.68 -14.35
N ILE A 130 -0.07 -2.38 -14.32
CA ILE A 130 0.09 -1.57 -13.12
C ILE A 130 -0.68 -2.22 -11.96
N GLN A 131 -1.92 -2.58 -12.19
CA GLN A 131 -2.75 -3.21 -11.17
C GLN A 131 -2.20 -4.57 -10.75
N ASP A 132 -1.88 -5.45 -11.70
CA ASP A 132 -1.43 -6.81 -11.40
C ASP A 132 -0.09 -6.81 -10.67
N PHE A 133 0.86 -5.98 -11.13
CA PHE A 133 2.20 -5.92 -10.52
C PHE A 133 2.13 -5.29 -9.12
N ASN A 134 1.36 -4.22 -8.95
CA ASN A 134 1.21 -3.59 -7.65
C ASN A 134 0.47 -4.49 -6.67
N TYR A 135 -0.52 -5.24 -7.12
CA TYR A 135 -1.20 -6.22 -6.29
C TYR A 135 -0.21 -7.28 -5.78
N GLN A 136 0.54 -7.87 -6.69
CA GLN A 136 1.51 -8.91 -6.33
C GLN A 136 2.60 -8.35 -5.41
N ALA A 137 3.14 -7.19 -5.73
CA ALA A 137 4.18 -6.56 -4.91
C ALA A 137 3.67 -6.24 -3.51
N THR A 138 2.44 -5.74 -3.38
CA THR A 138 1.85 -5.43 -2.08
C THR A 138 1.63 -6.71 -1.27
N LYS A 139 1.11 -7.77 -1.89
CA LYS A 139 0.94 -9.07 -1.22
C LYS A 139 2.27 -9.60 -0.69
N GLU A 140 3.32 -9.54 -1.52
CA GLU A 140 4.65 -10.01 -1.12
C GLU A 140 5.26 -9.15 -0.02
N ALA A 141 5.11 -7.83 -0.13
CA ALA A 141 5.64 -6.91 0.89
C ALA A 141 4.97 -7.15 2.25
N ILE A 142 3.65 -7.37 2.26
CA ILE A 142 2.93 -7.69 3.50
C ILE A 142 3.46 -9.00 4.09
N ALA A 143 3.59 -10.03 3.27
CA ALA A 143 4.07 -11.33 3.74
C ALA A 143 5.48 -11.22 4.33
N ARG A 144 6.37 -10.48 3.68
CA ARG A 144 7.73 -10.26 4.17
C ARG A 144 7.74 -9.45 5.47
N ALA A 145 6.90 -8.42 5.56
CA ALA A 145 6.80 -7.61 6.78
C ALA A 145 6.38 -8.47 7.97
N VAL A 146 5.33 -9.27 7.80
CA VAL A 146 4.77 -10.08 8.88
C VAL A 146 5.73 -11.20 9.28
N SER A 147 6.42 -11.82 8.32
CA SER A 147 7.37 -12.90 8.61
C SER A 147 8.72 -12.41 9.15
N GLY A 148 9.04 -11.15 8.95
CA GLY A 148 10.31 -10.57 9.36
C GLY A 148 11.47 -10.86 8.42
N GLU A 149 11.18 -11.22 7.19
CA GLU A 149 12.21 -11.54 6.20
C GLU A 149 12.54 -10.36 5.28
#